data_559ac113dd0ca0d978216fa677371eba
#
_entry.id   559ac113dd0ca0d978216fa677371eba
#
_cell.length_a   1.000
_cell.length_b   1.000
_cell.length_c   1.000
_cell.angle_alpha   90.00
_cell.angle_beta   90.00
_cell.angle_gamma   90.00
#
_symmetry.space_group_name_H-M   'P 1'
#
loop_
_entity.id
_entity.type
_entity.pdbx_description
1 polymer ?
#
loop_
_entity_poly.entity_id
_entity_poly.type
_entity_poly.pdbx_seq_one_letter_code
_entity_poly.pdbx_strand_id
1 'polypeptide(L)'
;MKKNILYFSILSIISFFLLTTLYLNNTYSEFDSTNVRNNIYVLSSDTLGGRLAGSTENLVAAEIIKNRFIDYGLKTLNGDGNYTQDFNTICPVTTNTSPYLKIEYNGDTEEELQYGVDFKEDMINFKNNTFSFSKSDKINSYLSYLDITCDDGTFLLYVPKDNNFSFRSSFFSDLAKDAVIMVSQNAFDKITSSLNEGKQISIHVPFEEEEKTISNVIGVIKGSNSSLSPFIITAHYDHLGKDGLGTSYSGALDNASGTSFILELSRSLSTYGKPERDIIFVALNAEEFGLLGSKAFAEENLFNIQDSKVINFDMIGSADYPISLMQGSKFKNTDSELLESIKSICKDNSVDYEVLYEDSSDHASFNNLNIDALSFCHSDKTRIHTPEDTIDYIDTSSIDTVYKIVETEIKTSCYSGLTRFIYSQNSITLISIVLILLIIWGIFSKNKFLLHKNSSILFRAIALIAVISATIFYIKGYTSALIIALIFGFSIIFIT
;
A
#
# COMPACT_ATOMS: atom_id res chain seq x y z
N MET A 1 10.15 -28.68 -52.33
CA MET A 1 9.74 -29.29 -51.06
C MET A 1 10.34 -28.57 -49.83
N LYS A 2 11.66 -28.53 -49.63
CA LYS A 2 12.25 -27.91 -48.40
C LYS A 2 11.85 -26.44 -48.15
N LYS A 3 11.79 -25.58 -49.20
CA LYS A 3 11.42 -24.16 -49.04
C LYS A 3 9.95 -23.96 -48.62
N ASN A 4 9.04 -24.83 -49.03
CA ASN A 4 7.63 -24.75 -48.66
C ASN A 4 7.43 -25.22 -47.20
N ILE A 5 8.13 -26.28 -46.78
CA ILE A 5 8.12 -26.75 -45.40
C ILE A 5 8.60 -25.61 -44.49
N LEU A 6 9.71 -24.95 -44.83
CA LEU A 6 10.21 -23.81 -44.04
C LEU A 6 9.19 -22.66 -43.94
N TYR A 7 8.56 -22.30 -45.06
CA TYR A 7 7.52 -21.24 -45.06
C TYR A 7 6.35 -21.57 -44.15
N PHE A 8 5.78 -22.77 -44.27
CA PHE A 8 4.65 -23.18 -43.42
C PHE A 8 5.05 -23.33 -41.96
N SER A 9 6.28 -23.79 -41.68
CA SER A 9 6.80 -23.84 -40.30
C SER A 9 6.88 -22.44 -39.67
N ILE A 10 7.43 -21.46 -40.40
CA ILE A 10 7.52 -20.07 -39.92
C ILE A 10 6.14 -19.49 -39.72
N LEU A 11 5.21 -19.69 -40.67
CA LEU A 11 3.83 -19.22 -40.57
C LEU A 11 3.14 -19.79 -39.32
N SER A 12 3.28 -21.11 -39.10
CA SER A 12 2.72 -21.79 -37.95
C SER A 12 3.27 -21.30 -36.62
N ILE A 13 4.59 -21.08 -36.53
CA ILE A 13 5.25 -20.57 -35.33
C ILE A 13 4.77 -19.16 -35.01
N ILE A 14 4.72 -18.25 -36.00
CA ILE A 14 4.26 -16.87 -35.77
C ILE A 14 2.78 -16.83 -35.40
N SER A 15 1.95 -17.68 -36.05
CA SER A 15 0.54 -17.79 -35.72
C SER A 15 0.31 -18.30 -34.30
N PHE A 16 1.05 -19.35 -33.91
CA PHE A 16 1.00 -19.86 -32.52
C PHE A 16 1.42 -18.80 -31.53
N PHE A 17 2.50 -18.06 -31.82
CA PHE A 17 2.98 -16.99 -30.98
C PHE A 17 1.94 -15.85 -30.85
N LEU A 18 1.29 -15.46 -31.95
CA LEU A 18 0.20 -14.47 -31.90
C LEU A 18 -0.97 -14.96 -31.06
N LEU A 19 -1.41 -16.19 -31.23
CA LEU A 19 -2.52 -16.75 -30.44
C LEU A 19 -2.19 -16.82 -28.96
N THR A 20 -0.95 -17.22 -28.62
CA THR A 20 -0.47 -17.23 -27.24
C THR A 20 -0.45 -15.81 -26.64
N THR A 21 0.08 -14.83 -27.38
CA THR A 21 0.13 -13.43 -26.96
C THR A 21 -1.27 -12.87 -26.73
N LEU A 22 -2.21 -13.15 -27.64
CA LEU A 22 -3.63 -12.77 -27.50
C LEU A 22 -4.28 -13.41 -26.28
N TYR A 23 -4.06 -14.70 -26.06
CA TYR A 23 -4.61 -15.41 -24.90
C TYR A 23 -4.08 -14.79 -23.59
N LEU A 24 -2.76 -14.58 -23.50
CA LEU A 24 -2.13 -14.02 -22.30
C LEU A 24 -2.62 -12.59 -22.02
N ASN A 25 -2.72 -11.73 -23.04
CA ASN A 25 -3.26 -10.38 -22.87
C ASN A 25 -4.74 -10.38 -22.50
N ASN A 26 -5.53 -11.35 -22.97
CA ASN A 26 -6.95 -11.47 -22.62
C ASN A 26 -7.16 -12.00 -21.18
N THR A 27 -6.19 -12.68 -20.61
CA THR A 27 -6.23 -13.21 -19.24
C THR A 27 -5.56 -12.26 -18.23
N TYR A 28 -4.85 -11.25 -18.70
CA TYR A 28 -4.25 -10.23 -17.86
C TYR A 28 -5.34 -9.30 -17.30
N SER A 29 -5.35 -9.18 -16.00
CA SER A 29 -6.25 -8.28 -15.27
C SER A 29 -5.52 -6.97 -14.99
N GLU A 30 -5.73 -5.97 -15.84
CA GLU A 30 -5.11 -4.65 -15.68
C GLU A 30 -5.43 -4.06 -14.30
N PHE A 31 -4.55 -3.20 -13.80
CA PHE A 31 -4.78 -2.43 -12.59
C PHE A 31 -5.95 -1.46 -12.78
N ASP A 32 -6.78 -1.33 -11.76
CA ASP A 32 -7.95 -0.44 -11.77
C ASP A 32 -8.03 0.33 -10.44
N SER A 33 -7.81 1.63 -10.48
CA SER A 33 -7.90 2.51 -9.30
C SER A 33 -9.30 2.53 -8.66
N THR A 34 -10.34 2.11 -9.40
CA THR A 34 -11.67 1.89 -8.83
C THR A 34 -11.65 0.76 -7.79
N ASN A 35 -10.90 -0.31 -8.04
CA ASN A 35 -10.73 -1.38 -7.06
C ASN A 35 -9.94 -0.90 -5.83
N VAL A 36 -8.94 -0.03 -6.03
CA VAL A 36 -8.23 0.60 -4.91
C VAL A 36 -9.21 1.39 -4.05
N ARG A 37 -10.03 2.26 -4.65
CA ARG A 37 -11.05 3.04 -3.94
C ARG A 37 -12.04 2.14 -3.20
N ASN A 38 -12.48 1.03 -3.81
CA ASN A 38 -13.38 0.08 -3.15
C ASN A 38 -12.73 -0.60 -1.94
N ASN A 39 -11.45 -0.95 -2.01
CA ASN A 39 -10.71 -1.50 -0.88
C ASN A 39 -10.49 -0.44 0.23
N ILE A 40 -10.20 0.82 -0.13
CA ILE A 40 -10.14 1.94 0.83
C ILE A 40 -11.47 2.07 1.56
N TYR A 41 -12.60 2.05 0.84
CA TYR A 41 -13.94 2.12 1.45
C TYR A 41 -14.17 1.01 2.49
N VAL A 42 -13.69 -0.19 2.24
CA VAL A 42 -13.77 -1.30 3.19
C VAL A 42 -12.84 -1.07 4.39
N LEU A 43 -11.56 -0.77 4.13
CA LEU A 43 -10.55 -0.65 5.19
C LEU A 43 -10.75 0.60 6.07
N SER A 44 -11.24 1.71 5.53
CA SER A 44 -11.53 2.93 6.29
C SER A 44 -12.97 3.00 6.83
N SER A 45 -13.71 1.89 6.77
CA SER A 45 -15.10 1.85 7.26
C SER A 45 -15.19 1.93 8.78
N ASP A 46 -16.28 2.48 9.29
CA ASP A 46 -16.58 2.54 10.74
C ASP A 46 -16.58 1.15 11.39
N THR A 47 -16.89 0.10 10.62
CA THR A 47 -16.86 -1.30 11.10
C THR A 47 -15.45 -1.73 11.49
N LEU A 48 -14.42 -1.22 10.82
CA LEU A 48 -13.02 -1.48 11.14
C LEU A 48 -12.43 -0.46 12.12
N GLY A 49 -13.22 0.50 12.59
CA GLY A 49 -12.94 1.32 13.77
C GLY A 49 -11.56 1.95 13.83
N GLY A 50 -10.98 2.32 12.68
CA GLY A 50 -9.63 2.90 12.60
C GLY A 50 -8.48 1.90 12.82
N ARG A 51 -8.72 0.60 12.82
CA ARG A 51 -7.71 -0.49 12.70
C ARG A 51 -6.51 -0.40 13.68
N LEU A 52 -6.76 0.09 14.91
CA LEU A 52 -5.68 0.22 15.91
C LEU A 52 -4.96 -1.11 16.12
N ALA A 53 -3.64 -1.13 15.99
CA ALA A 53 -2.84 -2.34 16.16
C ALA A 53 -3.16 -3.04 17.50
N GLY A 54 -3.38 -4.36 17.46
CA GLY A 54 -3.79 -5.16 18.60
C GLY A 54 -5.29 -5.16 18.92
N SER A 55 -6.11 -4.38 18.21
CA SER A 55 -7.58 -4.41 18.32
C SER A 55 -8.20 -5.56 17.53
N THR A 56 -9.46 -5.91 17.84
CA THR A 56 -10.23 -6.90 17.07
C THR A 56 -10.43 -6.43 15.62
N GLU A 57 -10.64 -5.16 15.41
CA GLU A 57 -10.83 -4.53 14.10
C GLU A 57 -9.55 -4.64 13.24
N ASN A 58 -8.37 -4.50 13.86
CA ASN A 58 -7.08 -4.70 13.19
C ASN A 58 -6.89 -6.17 12.77
N LEU A 59 -7.27 -7.13 13.62
CA LEU A 59 -7.27 -8.55 13.26
C LEU A 59 -8.20 -8.84 12.07
N VAL A 60 -9.40 -8.23 12.04
CA VAL A 60 -10.32 -8.36 10.90
C VAL A 60 -9.72 -7.77 9.62
N ALA A 61 -9.05 -6.61 9.71
CA ALA A 61 -8.35 -6.03 8.57
C ALA A 61 -7.24 -6.96 8.05
N ALA A 62 -6.44 -7.56 8.93
CA ALA A 62 -5.43 -8.55 8.55
C ALA A 62 -6.04 -9.77 7.83
N GLU A 63 -7.18 -10.29 8.32
CA GLU A 63 -7.87 -11.40 7.67
C GLU A 63 -8.43 -11.02 6.30
N ILE A 64 -8.96 -9.81 6.12
CA ILE A 64 -9.40 -9.32 4.82
C ILE A 64 -8.22 -9.29 3.83
N ILE A 65 -7.09 -8.73 4.23
CA ILE A 65 -5.88 -8.62 3.40
C ILE A 65 -5.36 -10.03 3.04
N LYS A 66 -5.26 -10.92 4.01
CA LYS A 66 -4.84 -12.31 3.81
C LYS A 66 -5.73 -13.02 2.80
N ASN A 67 -7.05 -12.91 2.95
CA ASN A 67 -8.00 -13.53 2.02
C ASN A 67 -7.87 -12.96 0.61
N ARG A 68 -7.61 -11.66 0.43
CA ARG A 68 -7.31 -11.07 -0.88
C ARG A 68 -6.05 -11.68 -1.51
N PHE A 69 -4.97 -11.84 -0.75
CA PHE A 69 -3.76 -12.50 -1.28
C PHE A 69 -4.02 -13.95 -1.70
N ILE A 70 -4.82 -14.69 -0.92
CA ILE A 70 -5.25 -16.06 -1.27
C ILE A 70 -6.08 -16.06 -2.56
N ASP A 71 -7.10 -15.20 -2.66
CA ASP A 71 -7.99 -15.09 -3.82
C ASP A 71 -7.24 -14.72 -5.11
N TYR A 72 -6.20 -13.91 -4.99
CA TYR A 72 -5.34 -13.53 -6.10
C TYR A 72 -4.27 -14.59 -6.44
N GLY A 73 -4.23 -15.68 -5.70
CA GLY A 73 -3.36 -16.83 -5.94
C GLY A 73 -1.91 -16.62 -5.51
N LEU A 74 -1.61 -15.61 -4.69
CA LEU A 74 -0.30 -15.41 -4.09
C LEU A 74 0.08 -16.65 -3.25
N LYS A 75 1.36 -16.86 -3.09
CA LYS A 75 1.90 -17.97 -2.28
C LYS A 75 2.42 -17.42 -0.95
N THR A 76 2.55 -18.32 0.03
CA THR A 76 3.25 -17.99 1.28
C THR A 76 4.75 -17.90 1.06
N LEU A 77 5.42 -17.18 1.92
CA LEU A 77 6.86 -16.95 1.81
C LEU A 77 7.65 -18.27 1.80
N ASN A 78 7.33 -19.16 2.74
CA ASN A 78 8.02 -20.44 2.94
C ASN A 78 7.30 -21.64 2.28
N GLY A 79 6.14 -21.47 1.67
CA GLY A 79 5.36 -22.55 1.08
C GLY A 79 4.63 -23.43 2.13
N ASP A 80 4.52 -22.96 3.37
CA ASP A 80 3.94 -23.64 4.53
C ASP A 80 2.43 -23.41 4.72
N GLY A 81 1.84 -22.53 3.92
CA GLY A 81 0.44 -22.12 4.02
C GLY A 81 0.21 -20.95 5.00
N ASN A 82 1.26 -20.46 5.68
CA ASN A 82 1.17 -19.32 6.59
C ASN A 82 1.42 -17.99 5.86
N TYR A 83 0.44 -17.09 5.89
CA TYR A 83 0.49 -15.75 5.30
C TYR A 83 0.83 -14.66 6.35
N THR A 84 1.10 -15.02 7.60
CA THR A 84 1.39 -14.05 8.67
C THR A 84 2.81 -14.19 9.20
N GLN A 85 3.36 -13.08 9.63
CA GLN A 85 4.54 -12.97 10.47
C GLN A 85 4.11 -12.34 11.79
N ASP A 86 4.16 -13.12 12.87
CA ASP A 86 3.69 -12.70 14.18
C ASP A 86 4.83 -12.07 14.99
N PHE A 87 4.53 -11.02 15.74
CA PHE A 87 5.46 -10.41 16.68
C PHE A 87 4.72 -9.82 17.89
N ASN A 88 5.43 -9.71 19.03
CA ASN A 88 4.86 -9.19 20.26
C ASN A 88 5.17 -7.70 20.41
N THR A 89 4.19 -6.95 20.88
CA THR A 89 4.37 -5.53 21.23
C THR A 89 3.36 -5.09 22.29
N ILE A 90 3.64 -3.97 22.93
CA ILE A 90 2.68 -3.30 23.79
C ILE A 90 1.68 -2.54 22.92
N CYS A 91 0.39 -2.73 23.21
CA CYS A 91 -0.70 -2.08 22.50
C CYS A 91 -1.61 -1.32 23.49
N PRO A 92 -2.12 -0.13 23.12
CA PRO A 92 -3.15 0.53 23.89
C PRO A 92 -4.48 -0.21 23.75
N VAL A 93 -5.17 -0.42 24.86
CA VAL A 93 -6.46 -1.13 24.93
C VAL A 93 -7.48 -0.23 25.63
N THR A 94 -8.68 -0.17 25.07
CA THR A 94 -9.78 0.58 25.69
C THR A 94 -10.31 -0.19 26.91
N THR A 95 -10.46 0.48 28.04
CA THR A 95 -11.15 -0.04 29.24
C THR A 95 -12.62 0.34 29.22
N ASN A 96 -13.45 -0.39 30.01
CA ASN A 96 -14.87 -0.05 30.19
C ASN A 96 -15.11 0.95 31.34
N THR A 97 -14.14 1.82 31.61
CA THR A 97 -14.19 2.80 32.67
C THR A 97 -14.59 4.18 32.16
N SER A 98 -15.22 4.99 32.99
CA SER A 98 -15.57 6.36 32.62
C SER A 98 -14.40 7.30 32.89
N PRO A 99 -13.94 8.09 31.90
CA PRO A 99 -12.90 9.08 32.12
C PRO A 99 -13.39 10.20 33.04
N TYR A 100 -12.47 10.74 33.84
CA TYR A 100 -12.72 11.91 34.65
C TYR A 100 -11.48 12.79 34.80
N LEU A 101 -11.73 14.09 35.04
CA LEU A 101 -10.76 15.06 35.57
C LEU A 101 -11.46 15.84 36.65
N LYS A 102 -11.04 15.65 37.91
CA LYS A 102 -11.65 16.23 39.09
C LYS A 102 -10.73 17.22 39.78
N ILE A 103 -11.31 18.31 40.24
CA ILE A 103 -10.68 19.26 41.15
C ILE A 103 -11.24 18.98 42.54
N GLU A 104 -10.39 18.60 43.48
CA GLU A 104 -10.76 18.11 44.80
C GLU A 104 -10.15 18.97 45.89
N TYR A 105 -10.95 19.19 46.99
CA TYR A 105 -10.48 19.90 48.16
C TYR A 105 -10.92 19.16 49.42
N ASN A 106 -9.97 18.87 50.32
CA ASN A 106 -10.20 18.12 51.56
C ASN A 106 -10.86 16.73 51.35
N GLY A 107 -10.69 16.12 50.19
CA GLY A 107 -11.26 14.81 49.84
C GLY A 107 -12.64 14.89 49.17
N ASP A 108 -13.23 16.06 49.01
CA ASP A 108 -14.48 16.25 48.30
C ASP A 108 -14.23 16.79 46.88
N THR A 109 -14.97 16.29 45.90
CA THR A 109 -14.93 16.81 44.50
C THR A 109 -15.70 18.13 44.46
N GLU A 110 -15.01 19.23 44.18
CA GLU A 110 -15.62 20.55 44.01
C GLU A 110 -16.06 20.79 42.56
N GLU A 111 -15.30 20.32 41.59
CA GLU A 111 -15.61 20.44 40.16
C GLU A 111 -15.13 19.21 39.41
N GLU A 112 -15.92 18.75 38.42
CA GLU A 112 -15.54 17.73 37.47
C GLU A 112 -15.58 18.32 36.06
N LEU A 113 -14.47 18.27 35.37
CA LEU A 113 -14.31 18.80 34.00
C LEU A 113 -14.84 17.82 32.97
N GLN A 114 -15.39 18.35 31.89
CA GLN A 114 -16.07 17.56 30.87
C GLN A 114 -15.09 16.93 29.88
N TYR A 115 -15.11 15.58 29.80
CA TYR A 115 -14.33 14.83 28.81
C TYR A 115 -14.79 15.17 27.40
N GLY A 116 -13.78 15.31 26.46
CA GLY A 116 -13.99 15.72 25.07
C GLY A 116 -14.23 17.24 24.87
N VAL A 117 -14.40 18.01 25.97
CA VAL A 117 -14.57 19.47 25.91
C VAL A 117 -13.46 20.19 26.68
N ASP A 118 -13.22 19.78 27.91
CA ASP A 118 -12.21 20.37 28.78
C ASP A 118 -10.90 19.59 28.77
N PHE A 119 -10.96 18.27 28.57
CA PHE A 119 -9.80 17.40 28.49
C PHE A 119 -10.07 16.17 27.63
N LYS A 120 -9.00 15.54 27.14
CA LYS A 120 -8.99 14.28 26.40
C LYS A 120 -7.60 13.64 26.50
N GLU A 121 -7.53 12.31 26.43
CA GLU A 121 -6.25 11.62 26.28
C GLU A 121 -5.60 11.91 24.93
N ASP A 122 -4.28 11.97 24.91
CA ASP A 122 -3.50 11.81 23.69
C ASP A 122 -2.98 10.35 23.62
N MET A 123 -3.06 9.70 22.46
CA MET A 123 -2.71 8.27 22.32
C MET A 123 -1.23 7.95 22.54
N ILE A 124 -0.42 8.93 22.81
CA ILE A 124 1.03 8.80 22.79
C ILE A 124 1.55 7.76 23.80
N ASN A 125 0.90 7.57 24.94
CA ASN A 125 1.27 6.59 25.97
C ASN A 125 0.18 6.40 27.03
N PHE A 126 0.08 5.17 27.65
CA PHE A 126 -0.92 4.82 28.68
C PHE A 126 -0.35 3.90 29.78
N LYS A 127 0.93 4.04 30.15
CA LYS A 127 1.56 3.24 31.23
C LYS A 127 0.82 3.36 32.56
N ASN A 128 0.30 4.54 32.85
CA ASN A 128 -0.60 4.76 33.98
C ASN A 128 -1.78 5.63 33.54
N ASN A 129 -2.98 5.08 33.63
CA ASN A 129 -4.22 5.73 33.21
C ASN A 129 -4.97 6.48 34.34
N THR A 130 -4.47 6.38 35.58
CA THR A 130 -5.09 7.00 36.75
C THR A 130 -4.02 7.61 37.62
N PHE A 131 -4.12 8.92 37.88
CA PHE A 131 -3.14 9.62 38.69
C PHE A 131 -3.75 10.85 39.37
N SER A 132 -3.09 11.28 40.44
CA SER A 132 -3.44 12.50 41.12
C SER A 132 -2.20 13.34 41.49
N PHE A 133 -2.34 14.64 41.52
CA PHE A 133 -1.28 15.56 41.86
C PHE A 133 -1.79 16.82 42.50
N SER A 134 -0.94 17.47 43.29
CA SER A 134 -1.19 18.69 44.04
C SER A 134 0.01 19.63 43.99
N LYS A 135 -0.09 20.77 44.63
CA LYS A 135 1.02 21.75 44.73
C LYS A 135 2.27 21.18 45.43
N SER A 136 2.12 20.13 46.23
CA SER A 136 3.26 19.50 46.92
C SER A 136 4.14 18.66 45.99
N ASP A 137 3.62 18.29 44.83
CA ASP A 137 4.34 17.50 43.84
C ASP A 137 5.28 18.35 43.01
N LYS A 138 6.21 17.70 42.27
CA LYS A 138 7.09 18.41 41.37
C LYS A 138 6.37 18.76 40.09
N ILE A 139 6.01 20.03 39.94
CA ILE A 139 5.32 20.54 38.76
C ILE A 139 6.15 21.65 38.14
N ASN A 140 6.59 21.43 36.89
CA ASN A 140 7.15 22.47 36.06
C ASN A 140 6.02 23.06 35.20
N SER A 141 5.63 24.29 35.49
CA SER A 141 4.53 24.98 34.80
C SER A 141 5.08 25.92 33.73
N TYR A 142 4.56 25.77 32.50
CA TYR A 142 4.85 26.61 31.34
C TYR A 142 3.55 27.26 30.83
N LEU A 143 3.63 28.08 29.79
CA LEU A 143 2.45 28.83 29.30
C LEU A 143 1.31 27.92 28.80
N SER A 144 1.64 26.75 28.25
CA SER A 144 0.67 25.86 27.60
C SER A 144 0.81 24.40 28.03
N TYR A 145 1.65 24.08 28.99
CA TYR A 145 1.75 22.71 29.51
C TYR A 145 2.27 22.65 30.96
N LEU A 146 1.90 21.58 31.64
CA LEU A 146 2.41 21.17 32.93
C LEU A 146 3.20 19.87 32.78
N ASP A 147 4.44 19.86 33.21
CA ASP A 147 5.26 18.65 33.34
C ASP A 147 5.24 18.25 34.83
N ILE A 148 4.62 17.11 35.10
CA ILE A 148 4.24 16.66 36.45
C ILE A 148 5.04 15.40 36.79
N THR A 149 5.59 15.37 38.00
CA THR A 149 6.13 14.17 38.64
C THR A 149 5.52 14.04 40.02
N CYS A 150 4.76 12.99 40.27
CA CYS A 150 4.10 12.68 41.52
C CYS A 150 4.34 11.21 41.91
N ASP A 151 3.74 10.71 42.95
CA ASP A 151 3.91 9.32 43.42
C ASP A 151 3.37 8.31 42.39
N ASP A 152 2.41 8.68 41.57
CA ASP A 152 1.81 7.83 40.52
C ASP A 152 2.67 7.76 39.25
N GLY A 153 3.64 8.65 39.07
CA GLY A 153 4.52 8.66 37.89
C GLY A 153 4.82 10.04 37.31
N THR A 154 5.04 10.05 35.99
CA THR A 154 5.41 11.25 35.24
C THR A 154 4.40 11.53 34.12
N PHE A 155 3.79 12.71 34.15
CA PHE A 155 2.69 13.06 33.28
C PHE A 155 2.92 14.39 32.55
N LEU A 156 2.27 14.55 31.41
CA LEU A 156 2.21 15.81 30.68
C LEU A 156 0.76 16.22 30.45
N LEU A 157 0.39 17.41 30.92
CA LEU A 157 -0.86 18.06 30.51
C LEU A 157 -0.50 19.21 29.59
N TYR A 158 -1.12 19.28 28.40
CA TYR A 158 -0.83 20.35 27.45
C TYR A 158 -2.08 20.90 26.78
N VAL A 159 -2.02 22.16 26.36
CA VAL A 159 -3.07 22.80 25.56
C VAL A 159 -2.74 22.59 24.09
N PRO A 160 -3.56 21.84 23.34
CA PRO A 160 -3.33 21.65 21.93
C PRO A 160 -3.56 22.96 21.15
N LYS A 161 -2.95 23.07 19.97
CA LYS A 161 -3.11 24.25 19.12
C LYS A 161 -4.60 24.51 18.85
N ASP A 162 -5.01 25.77 19.00
CA ASP A 162 -6.40 26.23 18.77
C ASP A 162 -7.45 25.50 19.61
N ASN A 163 -7.07 24.87 20.76
CA ASN A 163 -7.89 23.98 21.58
C ASN A 163 -8.49 22.80 20.76
N ASN A 164 -7.81 22.35 19.74
CA ASN A 164 -8.31 21.29 18.86
C ASN A 164 -7.93 19.90 19.39
N PHE A 165 -8.92 19.14 19.86
CA PHE A 165 -8.77 17.76 20.33
C PHE A 165 -8.94 16.71 19.22
N SER A 166 -9.07 17.10 17.95
CA SER A 166 -9.28 16.15 16.86
C SER A 166 -8.01 15.39 16.48
N PHE A 167 -6.83 15.99 16.67
CA PHE A 167 -5.56 15.33 16.42
C PHE A 167 -5.29 14.24 17.47
N ARG A 168 -4.78 13.08 17.03
CA ARG A 168 -4.37 11.97 17.88
C ARG A 168 -2.95 11.55 17.51
N SER A 169 -2.06 11.49 18.47
CA SER A 169 -0.66 11.13 18.24
C SER A 169 -0.49 9.64 17.96
N SER A 170 0.61 9.27 17.31
CA SER A 170 1.12 7.90 17.29
C SER A 170 1.49 7.42 18.69
N PHE A 171 1.45 6.11 18.92
CA PHE A 171 1.71 5.48 20.21
C PHE A 171 3.19 5.11 20.38
N PHE A 172 3.77 5.41 21.55
CA PHE A 172 5.17 5.09 21.86
C PHE A 172 5.29 4.54 23.29
N SER A 173 5.32 3.22 23.43
CA SER A 173 5.44 2.56 24.73
C SER A 173 6.74 2.93 25.49
N ASP A 174 7.80 3.32 24.81
CA ASP A 174 9.09 3.70 25.42
C ASP A 174 9.19 5.16 25.86
N LEU A 175 8.12 5.96 25.68
CA LEU A 175 8.15 7.35 26.08
C LEU A 175 8.42 7.51 27.59
N ALA A 176 9.15 8.54 27.99
CA ALA A 176 9.47 8.83 29.39
C ALA A 176 8.28 9.33 30.22
N LYS A 177 7.12 9.59 29.59
CA LYS A 177 5.87 9.95 30.26
C LYS A 177 4.96 8.74 30.40
N ASP A 178 4.24 8.65 31.52
CA ASP A 178 3.32 7.55 31.80
C ASP A 178 1.90 7.79 31.24
N ALA A 179 1.50 9.06 31.06
CA ALA A 179 0.40 9.46 30.21
C ALA A 179 0.54 10.92 29.77
N VAL A 180 -0.14 11.25 28.66
CA VAL A 180 -0.20 12.60 28.08
C VAL A 180 -1.66 12.99 27.88
N ILE A 181 -2.06 14.13 28.43
CA ILE A 181 -3.43 14.61 28.44
C ILE A 181 -3.53 15.97 27.75
N MET A 182 -4.39 16.08 26.79
CA MET A 182 -4.81 17.35 26.19
C MET A 182 -5.81 18.04 27.13
N VAL A 183 -5.66 19.32 27.36
CA VAL A 183 -6.61 20.14 28.11
C VAL A 183 -6.93 21.41 27.35
N SER A 184 -8.18 21.90 27.44
CA SER A 184 -8.52 23.21 26.89
C SER A 184 -7.79 24.32 27.65
N GLN A 185 -7.60 25.49 27.04
CA GLN A 185 -7.00 26.63 27.73
C GLN A 185 -7.77 26.99 29.00
N ASN A 186 -9.10 26.96 28.96
CA ASN A 186 -9.93 27.22 30.13
C ASN A 186 -9.73 26.20 31.26
N ALA A 187 -9.62 24.90 30.88
CA ALA A 187 -9.33 23.84 31.85
C ALA A 187 -7.90 23.98 32.41
N PHE A 188 -6.93 24.34 31.60
CA PHE A 188 -5.56 24.60 32.03
C PHE A 188 -5.46 25.72 33.06
N ASP A 189 -6.15 26.83 32.80
CA ASP A 189 -6.20 27.99 33.72
C ASP A 189 -6.89 27.62 35.05
N LYS A 190 -7.97 26.86 34.99
CA LYS A 190 -8.66 26.34 36.19
C LYS A 190 -7.76 25.41 37.00
N ILE A 191 -7.13 24.43 36.36
CA ILE A 191 -6.20 23.49 37.00
C ILE A 191 -5.08 24.27 37.71
N THR A 192 -4.45 25.20 37.00
CA THR A 192 -3.33 26.01 37.53
C THR A 192 -3.76 26.87 38.72
N SER A 193 -4.95 27.50 38.65
CA SER A 193 -5.52 28.29 39.73
C SER A 193 -5.83 27.41 40.97
N SER A 194 -6.46 26.25 40.75
CA SER A 194 -6.82 25.30 41.79
C SER A 194 -5.60 24.74 42.55
N LEU A 195 -4.53 24.45 41.83
CA LEU A 195 -3.26 24.05 42.44
C LEU A 195 -2.67 25.16 43.32
N ASN A 196 -2.79 26.43 42.90
CA ASN A 196 -2.36 27.55 43.72
C ASN A 196 -3.20 27.75 44.99
N GLU A 197 -4.46 27.35 44.94
CA GLU A 197 -5.37 27.34 46.09
C GLU A 197 -5.16 26.12 47.04
N GLY A 198 -4.25 25.20 46.68
CA GLY A 198 -3.94 24.01 47.49
C GLY A 198 -4.90 22.83 47.24
N LYS A 199 -5.60 22.83 46.12
CA LYS A 199 -6.48 21.76 45.70
C LYS A 199 -5.68 20.63 45.00
N GLN A 200 -6.28 19.44 44.98
CA GLN A 200 -5.76 18.26 44.27
C GLN A 200 -6.46 18.10 42.93
N ILE A 201 -5.75 17.61 41.95
CA ILE A 201 -6.26 17.24 40.62
C ILE A 201 -6.17 15.72 40.50
N SER A 202 -7.27 15.07 40.13
CA SER A 202 -7.36 13.63 39.93
C SER A 202 -7.83 13.35 38.48
N ILE A 203 -7.12 12.51 37.76
CA ILE A 203 -7.37 12.22 36.34
C ILE A 203 -7.45 10.70 36.13
N HIS A 204 -8.40 10.30 35.29
CA HIS A 204 -8.49 8.96 34.76
C HIS A 204 -8.86 9.00 33.27
N VAL A 205 -8.20 8.17 32.45
CA VAL A 205 -8.52 7.98 31.02
C VAL A 205 -8.82 6.50 30.73
N PRO A 206 -9.73 6.20 29.77
CA PRO A 206 -10.25 4.85 29.57
C PRO A 206 -9.36 3.98 28.69
N PHE A 207 -8.03 4.02 28.87
CA PHE A 207 -7.05 3.24 28.16
C PHE A 207 -6.03 2.64 29.11
N GLU A 208 -5.48 1.49 28.73
CA GLU A 208 -4.35 0.83 29.40
C GLU A 208 -3.45 0.16 28.37
N GLU A 209 -2.28 -0.29 28.79
CA GLU A 209 -1.33 -1.00 27.96
C GLU A 209 -1.40 -2.49 28.21
N GLU A 210 -1.45 -3.28 27.13
CA GLU A 210 -1.35 -4.74 27.18
C GLU A 210 -0.33 -5.24 26.16
N GLU A 211 0.42 -6.28 26.52
CA GLU A 211 1.25 -7.03 25.57
C GLU A 211 0.34 -7.87 24.67
N LYS A 212 0.47 -7.69 23.36
CA LYS A 212 -0.31 -8.40 22.32
C LYS A 212 0.63 -9.02 21.28
N THR A 213 0.21 -10.16 20.73
CA THR A 213 0.79 -10.69 19.51
C THR A 213 -0.01 -10.15 18.34
N ILE A 214 0.67 -9.46 17.43
CA ILE A 214 0.10 -8.88 16.21
C ILE A 214 0.89 -9.38 14.99
N SER A 215 0.38 -9.16 13.77
CA SER A 215 0.96 -9.79 12.60
C SER A 215 1.13 -8.82 11.44
N ASN A 216 2.21 -8.96 10.69
CA ASN A 216 2.29 -8.55 9.29
C ASN A 216 1.60 -9.60 8.42
N VAL A 217 1.06 -9.21 7.26
CA VAL A 217 0.45 -10.14 6.29
C VAL A 217 1.28 -10.17 5.01
N ILE A 218 1.71 -11.38 4.59
CA ILE A 218 2.70 -11.56 3.53
C ILE A 218 2.14 -12.44 2.41
N GLY A 219 2.20 -11.92 1.17
CA GLY A 219 1.87 -12.69 -0.04
C GLY A 219 2.99 -12.60 -1.07
N VAL A 220 3.24 -13.68 -1.81
CA VAL A 220 4.38 -13.75 -2.75
C VAL A 220 3.94 -14.20 -4.13
N ILE A 221 4.33 -13.45 -5.15
CA ILE A 221 4.34 -13.92 -6.55
C ILE A 221 5.72 -14.54 -6.80
N LYS A 222 5.74 -15.88 -6.91
CA LYS A 222 6.99 -16.63 -7.06
C LYS A 222 7.65 -16.43 -8.43
N GLY A 223 8.91 -16.04 -8.39
CA GLY A 223 9.77 -15.87 -9.56
C GLY A 223 10.21 -17.19 -10.20
N SER A 224 10.85 -17.09 -11.35
CA SER A 224 11.45 -18.23 -12.05
C SER A 224 12.86 -18.55 -11.56
N ASN A 225 13.53 -17.61 -10.88
CA ASN A 225 14.88 -17.73 -10.36
C ASN A 225 14.95 -17.30 -8.88
N SER A 226 14.92 -18.26 -7.99
CA SER A 226 14.99 -18.05 -6.54
C SER A 226 16.37 -17.59 -6.03
N SER A 227 17.39 -17.52 -6.89
CA SER A 227 18.72 -16.99 -6.50
C SER A 227 18.79 -15.46 -6.60
N LEU A 228 17.83 -14.83 -7.27
CA LEU A 228 17.73 -13.37 -7.33
C LEU A 228 17.09 -12.84 -6.06
N SER A 229 17.63 -11.75 -5.52
CA SER A 229 17.03 -11.04 -4.40
C SER A 229 15.63 -10.56 -4.75
N PRO A 230 14.63 -10.69 -3.87
CA PRO A 230 13.26 -10.33 -4.16
C PRO A 230 13.08 -8.82 -4.35
N PHE A 231 11.96 -8.44 -4.98
CA PHE A 231 11.44 -7.09 -4.99
C PHE A 231 10.31 -7.03 -3.95
N ILE A 232 10.40 -6.10 -3.00
CA ILE A 232 9.49 -6.04 -1.85
C ILE A 232 8.59 -4.81 -1.99
N ILE A 233 7.31 -4.98 -1.71
CA ILE A 233 6.27 -3.97 -1.83
C ILE A 233 5.53 -3.93 -0.50
N THR A 234 5.53 -2.78 0.17
CA THR A 234 4.96 -2.63 1.51
C THR A 234 3.96 -1.49 1.62
N ALA A 235 3.06 -1.60 2.58
CA ALA A 235 2.21 -0.54 3.10
C ALA A 235 1.71 -0.96 4.48
N HIS A 236 1.55 -0.04 5.43
CA HIS A 236 0.94 -0.41 6.70
C HIS A 236 -0.59 -0.39 6.62
N TYR A 237 -1.24 -1.24 7.43
CA TYR A 237 -2.70 -1.36 7.45
C TYR A 237 -3.34 -0.95 8.78
N ASP A 238 -2.55 -0.73 9.82
CA ASP A 238 -2.99 -0.14 11.08
C ASP A 238 -3.25 1.36 10.95
N HIS A 239 -3.97 1.90 11.92
CA HIS A 239 -4.13 3.34 12.15
C HIS A 239 -4.54 3.57 13.61
N LEU A 240 -5.07 4.74 13.97
CA LEU A 240 -5.18 5.22 15.34
C LEU A 240 -6.43 4.75 16.12
N GLY A 241 -7.32 3.97 15.52
CA GLY A 241 -8.46 3.38 16.23
C GLY A 241 -9.57 4.35 16.57
N LYS A 242 -10.15 4.17 17.77
CA LYS A 242 -11.17 5.05 18.34
C LYS A 242 -10.65 5.73 19.59
N ASP A 243 -11.07 6.97 19.82
CA ASP A 243 -10.84 7.68 21.09
C ASP A 243 -11.80 7.22 22.17
N GLY A 244 -11.64 7.73 23.38
CA GLY A 244 -12.50 7.40 24.51
C GLY A 244 -13.95 7.92 24.39
N LEU A 245 -14.26 8.75 23.40
CA LEU A 245 -15.62 9.14 23.02
C LEU A 245 -16.23 8.17 22.01
N GLY A 246 -15.45 7.23 21.46
CA GLY A 246 -15.84 6.34 20.39
C GLY A 246 -15.75 6.97 19.00
N THR A 247 -15.13 8.15 18.85
CA THR A 247 -14.86 8.76 17.54
C THR A 247 -13.84 7.94 16.79
N SER A 248 -14.18 7.49 15.57
CA SER A 248 -13.31 6.69 14.73
C SER A 248 -12.34 7.57 13.95
N TYR A 249 -11.07 7.17 13.95
CA TYR A 249 -10.02 7.71 13.08
C TYR A 249 -9.91 6.77 11.88
N SER A 250 -10.60 7.12 10.79
CA SER A 250 -10.81 6.20 9.66
C SER A 250 -9.54 5.85 8.89
N GLY A 251 -8.58 6.79 8.80
CA GLY A 251 -7.31 6.58 8.13
C GLY A 251 -7.49 6.14 6.67
N ALA A 252 -8.23 6.95 5.88
CA ALA A 252 -8.46 6.61 4.48
C ALA A 252 -7.23 6.87 3.62
N LEU A 253 -6.62 8.05 3.79
CA LEU A 253 -5.33 8.38 3.18
C LEU A 253 -4.20 7.69 3.94
N ASP A 254 -4.24 7.73 5.26
CA ASP A 254 -3.26 7.16 6.19
C ASP A 254 -3.80 5.90 6.92
N ASN A 255 -3.56 4.66 6.49
CA ASN A 255 -2.94 4.31 5.23
C ASN A 255 -3.75 3.19 4.56
N ALA A 256 -5.11 3.30 4.61
CA ALA A 256 -5.94 2.42 3.80
C ALA A 256 -5.63 2.57 2.32
N SER A 257 -5.14 3.75 1.88
CA SER A 257 -4.77 4.05 0.50
C SER A 257 -3.60 3.18 0.03
N GLY A 258 -2.48 3.17 0.73
CA GLY A 258 -1.31 2.37 0.41
C GLY A 258 -1.60 0.88 0.48
N THR A 259 -2.28 0.41 1.55
CA THR A 259 -2.69 -0.99 1.67
C THR A 259 -3.60 -1.43 0.52
N SER A 260 -4.58 -0.62 0.14
CA SER A 260 -5.48 -0.92 -0.98
C SER A 260 -4.76 -0.94 -2.32
N PHE A 261 -3.76 -0.07 -2.49
CA PHE A 261 -2.92 -0.03 -3.67
C PHE A 261 -2.11 -1.31 -3.83
N ILE A 262 -1.44 -1.79 -2.77
CA ILE A 262 -0.66 -3.03 -2.85
C ILE A 262 -1.55 -4.26 -3.08
N LEU A 263 -2.78 -4.27 -2.59
CA LEU A 263 -3.76 -5.31 -2.87
C LEU A 263 -4.12 -5.35 -4.36
N GLU A 264 -4.45 -4.22 -4.96
CA GLU A 264 -4.80 -4.16 -6.38
C GLU A 264 -3.60 -4.42 -7.28
N LEU A 265 -2.42 -3.92 -6.91
CA LEU A 265 -1.17 -4.19 -7.60
C LEU A 265 -0.84 -5.69 -7.59
N SER A 266 -1.05 -6.37 -6.44
CA SER A 266 -0.83 -7.82 -6.31
C SER A 266 -1.81 -8.62 -7.19
N ARG A 267 -3.09 -8.21 -7.27
CA ARG A 267 -4.10 -8.79 -8.15
C ARG A 267 -3.68 -8.68 -9.63
N SER A 268 -3.29 -7.50 -10.04
CA SER A 268 -2.87 -7.23 -11.42
C SER A 268 -1.62 -8.02 -11.79
N LEU A 269 -0.55 -7.91 -10.98
CA LEU A 269 0.72 -8.58 -11.26
C LEU A 269 0.64 -10.11 -11.18
N SER A 270 -0.28 -10.69 -10.39
CA SER A 270 -0.47 -12.15 -10.32
C SER A 270 -0.91 -12.75 -11.66
N THR A 271 -1.50 -11.94 -12.55
CA THR A 271 -1.96 -12.36 -13.88
C THR A 271 -1.04 -11.89 -15.03
N TYR A 272 -0.03 -11.07 -14.75
CA TYR A 272 0.88 -10.51 -15.77
C TYR A 272 1.92 -11.50 -16.31
N GLY A 273 1.99 -12.69 -15.76
CA GLY A 273 2.98 -13.69 -16.12
C GLY A 273 4.01 -13.89 -15.01
N LYS A 274 4.94 -14.84 -15.24
CA LYS A 274 5.90 -15.21 -14.21
C LYS A 274 7.08 -14.24 -14.17
N PRO A 275 7.36 -13.58 -13.02
CA PRO A 275 8.52 -12.72 -12.88
C PRO A 275 9.83 -13.53 -12.85
N GLU A 276 10.97 -12.88 -13.02
CA GLU A 276 12.29 -13.50 -12.90
C GLU A 276 12.68 -13.69 -11.44
N ARG A 277 12.35 -12.73 -10.56
CA ARG A 277 12.56 -12.76 -9.09
C ARG A 277 11.24 -12.80 -8.35
N ASP A 278 11.26 -13.25 -7.10
CA ASP A 278 10.08 -13.18 -6.24
C ASP A 278 9.66 -11.70 -6.07
N ILE A 279 8.34 -11.46 -6.10
CA ILE A 279 7.75 -10.18 -5.70
C ILE A 279 6.99 -10.45 -4.41
N ILE A 280 7.42 -9.81 -3.32
CA ILE A 280 6.87 -9.99 -1.99
C ILE A 280 6.01 -8.78 -1.64
N PHE A 281 4.74 -9.01 -1.32
CA PHE A 281 3.82 -8.01 -0.81
C PHE A 281 3.69 -8.17 0.68
N VAL A 282 3.85 -7.09 1.43
CA VAL A 282 3.75 -7.08 2.88
C VAL A 282 2.82 -5.96 3.33
N ALA A 283 1.68 -6.32 3.90
CA ALA A 283 0.89 -5.39 4.67
C ALA A 283 1.44 -5.38 6.10
N LEU A 284 2.02 -4.25 6.47
CA LEU A 284 2.73 -4.04 7.74
C LEU A 284 1.76 -3.61 8.83
N ASN A 285 2.07 -3.94 10.09
CA ASN A 285 1.27 -3.58 11.25
C ASN A 285 2.09 -2.76 12.25
N ALA A 286 1.42 -1.95 13.06
CA ALA A 286 2.03 -1.10 14.08
C ALA A 286 3.11 -0.15 13.51
N GLU A 287 2.85 0.43 12.35
CA GLU A 287 3.60 1.58 11.85
C GLU A 287 3.44 2.75 12.82
N GLU A 288 2.18 3.01 13.24
CA GLU A 288 1.77 4.04 14.19
C GLU A 288 2.32 3.86 15.62
N PHE A 289 3.01 2.75 15.85
CA PHE A 289 3.72 2.47 17.12
C PHE A 289 5.24 2.59 16.99
N GLY A 290 5.69 3.27 15.93
CA GLY A 290 7.11 3.49 15.66
C GLY A 290 7.73 2.45 14.75
N LEU A 291 7.06 2.12 13.65
CA LEU A 291 7.55 1.28 12.54
C LEU A 291 7.82 -0.17 12.97
N LEU A 292 7.04 -0.71 13.93
CA LEU A 292 7.38 -2.00 14.55
C LEU A 292 7.24 -3.17 13.58
N GLY A 293 6.22 -3.16 12.72
CA GLY A 293 6.01 -4.22 11.73
C GLY A 293 7.10 -4.29 10.67
N SER A 294 7.50 -3.15 10.13
CA SER A 294 8.60 -3.10 9.15
C SER A 294 9.94 -3.46 9.77
N LYS A 295 10.18 -3.06 11.02
CA LYS A 295 11.35 -3.46 11.78
C LYS A 295 11.39 -4.97 12.00
N ALA A 296 10.28 -5.56 12.48
CA ALA A 296 10.17 -7.00 12.66
C ALA A 296 10.41 -7.75 11.33
N PHE A 297 9.83 -7.29 10.22
CA PHE A 297 10.01 -7.90 8.91
C PHE A 297 11.45 -7.80 8.40
N ALA A 298 12.08 -6.64 8.55
CA ALA A 298 13.43 -6.40 8.04
C ALA A 298 14.53 -7.11 8.87
N GLU A 299 14.33 -7.27 10.18
CA GLU A 299 15.31 -7.85 11.09
C GLU A 299 15.21 -9.38 11.22
N GLU A 300 14.06 -9.99 10.93
CA GLU A 300 13.82 -11.44 11.13
C GLU A 300 14.40 -12.25 9.97
N ASN A 301 15.48 -12.21 9.51
CA ASN A 301 16.20 -13.08 8.55
C ASN A 301 15.36 -14.19 7.85
N LEU A 302 14.12 -13.89 7.46
CA LEU A 302 13.21 -14.82 6.77
C LEU A 302 13.80 -15.31 5.43
N PHE A 303 14.63 -14.48 4.82
CA PHE A 303 15.39 -14.73 3.58
C PHE A 303 16.55 -13.71 3.49
N ASN A 304 17.44 -13.85 2.50
CA ASN A 304 18.48 -12.83 2.27
C ASN A 304 17.86 -11.57 1.68
N ILE A 305 17.66 -10.54 2.52
CA ILE A 305 17.02 -9.28 2.18
C ILE A 305 18.00 -8.20 1.65
N GLN A 306 19.32 -8.39 1.83
CA GLN A 306 20.32 -7.32 1.67
C GLN A 306 20.36 -6.64 0.28
N ASP A 307 20.19 -7.42 -0.79
CA ASP A 307 20.20 -6.89 -2.16
C ASP A 307 18.77 -6.68 -2.72
N SER A 308 17.78 -6.63 -1.84
CA SER A 308 16.39 -6.37 -2.22
C SER A 308 16.18 -4.88 -2.50
N LYS A 309 15.22 -4.57 -3.38
CA LYS A 309 14.67 -3.22 -3.53
C LYS A 309 13.30 -3.21 -2.89
N VAL A 310 13.01 -2.14 -2.13
CA VAL A 310 11.76 -2.00 -1.37
C VAL A 310 11.03 -0.74 -1.81
N ILE A 311 9.76 -0.87 -2.18
CA ILE A 311 8.86 0.27 -2.37
C ILE A 311 7.76 0.18 -1.32
N ASN A 312 7.68 1.21 -0.50
CA ASN A 312 6.62 1.42 0.47
C ASN A 312 5.60 2.43 -0.06
N PHE A 313 4.33 2.23 0.28
CA PHE A 313 3.25 3.15 -0.08
C PHE A 313 2.59 3.65 1.20
N ASP A 314 2.62 4.97 1.34
CA ASP A 314 2.09 5.62 2.53
C ASP A 314 1.45 6.94 2.15
N MET A 315 0.16 7.10 2.45
CA MET A 315 -0.62 8.30 2.14
C MET A 315 -0.61 8.66 0.64
N ILE A 316 -0.98 7.73 -0.24
CA ILE A 316 -1.12 7.98 -1.68
C ILE A 316 -2.58 8.25 -2.07
N GLY A 317 -2.81 9.20 -3.00
CA GLY A 317 -4.15 9.54 -3.51
C GLY A 317 -4.66 10.93 -3.11
N SER A 318 -3.77 11.90 -2.89
CA SER A 318 -4.13 13.31 -2.74
C SER A 318 -3.89 14.06 -4.06
N ALA A 319 -4.89 14.84 -4.52
CA ALA A 319 -4.84 15.56 -5.79
C ALA A 319 -3.96 16.82 -5.76
N ASP A 320 -3.86 17.47 -4.60
CA ASP A 320 -3.30 18.81 -4.47
C ASP A 320 -1.81 18.82 -4.15
N TYR A 321 -1.19 17.65 -4.06
CA TYR A 321 0.20 17.48 -3.64
C TYR A 321 1.00 16.70 -4.68
N PRO A 322 2.27 17.06 -4.94
CA PRO A 322 3.14 16.25 -5.79
C PRO A 322 3.45 14.90 -5.13
N ILE A 323 3.95 13.97 -5.93
CA ILE A 323 4.49 12.72 -5.40
C ILE A 323 5.77 13.04 -4.62
N SER A 324 5.82 12.63 -3.36
CA SER A 324 7.02 12.67 -2.53
C SER A 324 7.69 11.30 -2.57
N LEU A 325 8.94 11.27 -3.00
CA LEU A 325 9.83 10.11 -2.97
C LEU A 325 10.67 10.22 -1.70
N MET A 326 10.34 9.44 -0.68
CA MET A 326 10.94 9.56 0.65
C MET A 326 11.92 8.41 0.89
N GLN A 327 13.15 8.76 1.27
CA GLN A 327 14.17 7.83 1.77
C GLN A 327 14.59 8.20 3.19
N GLY A 328 15.16 7.25 3.92
CA GLY A 328 15.69 7.51 5.26
C GLY A 328 16.82 8.56 5.25
N SER A 329 16.94 9.27 6.36
CA SER A 329 17.91 10.36 6.54
C SER A 329 19.36 9.93 6.25
N LYS A 330 19.72 8.66 6.50
CA LYS A 330 21.02 8.08 6.17
C LYS A 330 21.30 8.01 4.67
N PHE A 331 20.28 7.92 3.84
CA PHE A 331 20.41 7.77 2.38
C PHE A 331 20.62 9.10 1.64
N LYS A 332 20.52 10.23 2.33
CA LYS A 332 20.70 11.57 1.72
C LYS A 332 21.97 11.75 0.90
N ASN A 333 23.05 11.05 1.28
CA ASN A 333 24.35 11.12 0.60
C ASN A 333 24.77 9.76 0.03
N THR A 334 23.82 8.85 -0.18
CA THR A 334 24.07 7.50 -0.71
C THR A 334 23.51 7.41 -2.12
N ASP A 335 24.21 6.71 -3.00
CA ASP A 335 23.69 6.41 -4.35
C ASP A 335 22.62 5.31 -4.24
N SER A 336 21.36 5.69 -4.40
CA SER A 336 20.23 4.77 -4.48
C SER A 336 19.89 4.48 -5.94
N GLU A 337 20.08 3.24 -6.38
CA GLU A 337 19.70 2.83 -7.74
C GLU A 337 18.20 2.91 -7.94
N LEU A 338 17.42 2.57 -6.91
CA LEU A 338 15.96 2.60 -6.96
C LEU A 338 15.45 4.03 -7.12
N LEU A 339 15.94 4.98 -6.31
CA LEU A 339 15.55 6.37 -6.40
C LEU A 339 15.89 6.97 -7.77
N GLU A 340 17.10 6.74 -8.29
CA GLU A 340 17.49 7.26 -9.60
C GLU A 340 16.67 6.66 -10.75
N SER A 341 16.32 5.36 -10.66
CA SER A 341 15.41 4.72 -11.62
C SER A 341 14.03 5.37 -11.59
N ILE A 342 13.44 5.55 -10.40
CA ILE A 342 12.11 6.18 -10.24
C ILE A 342 12.11 7.62 -10.74
N LYS A 343 13.14 8.41 -10.42
CA LYS A 343 13.30 9.80 -10.92
C LYS A 343 13.35 9.85 -12.45
N SER A 344 14.06 8.91 -13.07
CA SER A 344 14.10 8.80 -14.54
C SER A 344 12.72 8.51 -15.11
N ILE A 345 11.99 7.58 -14.51
CA ILE A 345 10.63 7.23 -14.93
C ILE A 345 9.67 8.42 -14.76
N CYS A 346 9.74 9.15 -13.65
CA CYS A 346 8.95 10.37 -13.44
C CYS A 346 9.23 11.40 -14.54
N LYS A 347 10.51 11.64 -14.85
CA LYS A 347 10.93 12.58 -15.90
C LYS A 347 10.40 12.15 -17.28
N ASP A 348 10.51 10.88 -17.63
CA ASP A 348 10.07 10.35 -18.93
C ASP A 348 8.54 10.44 -19.10
N ASN A 349 7.79 10.43 -17.98
CA ASN A 349 6.35 10.56 -17.96
C ASN A 349 5.87 11.99 -17.67
N SER A 350 6.77 12.97 -17.50
CA SER A 350 6.44 14.35 -17.15
C SER A 350 5.61 14.46 -15.86
N VAL A 351 5.96 13.65 -14.84
CA VAL A 351 5.33 13.66 -13.53
C VAL A 351 6.19 14.48 -12.56
N ASP A 352 5.58 15.45 -11.91
CA ASP A 352 6.23 16.25 -10.88
C ASP A 352 6.41 15.43 -9.60
N TYR A 353 7.56 15.57 -8.97
CA TYR A 353 7.89 14.92 -7.71
C TYR A 353 8.84 15.77 -6.87
N GLU A 354 8.86 15.49 -5.58
CA GLU A 354 9.89 15.99 -4.65
C GLU A 354 10.63 14.80 -4.02
N VAL A 355 11.82 15.06 -3.50
CA VAL A 355 12.61 14.05 -2.77
C VAL A 355 12.77 14.49 -1.33
N LEU A 356 12.35 13.63 -0.40
CA LEU A 356 12.47 13.86 1.03
C LEU A 356 13.44 12.84 1.66
N TYR A 357 14.12 13.26 2.72
CA TYR A 357 15.02 12.39 3.50
C TYR A 357 14.61 12.43 4.97
N GLU A 358 13.65 11.59 5.31
CA GLU A 358 13.02 11.52 6.62
C GLU A 358 12.84 10.04 7.03
N ASP A 359 12.87 9.75 8.33
CA ASP A 359 12.67 8.41 8.88
C ASP A 359 11.22 8.25 9.39
N SER A 360 10.24 8.80 8.68
CA SER A 360 8.86 8.99 9.10
C SER A 360 7.88 7.98 8.51
N SER A 361 8.35 6.88 7.90
CA SER A 361 7.53 5.78 7.40
C SER A 361 8.37 4.51 7.27
N ASP A 362 7.74 3.39 6.94
CA ASP A 362 8.28 2.02 6.97
C ASP A 362 9.57 1.79 6.15
N HIS A 363 9.84 2.59 5.11
CA HIS A 363 11.11 2.53 4.37
C HIS A 363 12.33 2.71 5.28
N ALA A 364 12.19 3.45 6.39
CA ALA A 364 13.27 3.75 7.30
C ALA A 364 13.85 2.49 7.97
N SER A 365 13.00 1.51 8.30
CA SER A 365 13.43 0.23 8.86
C SER A 365 14.40 -0.51 7.94
N PHE A 366 14.14 -0.50 6.65
CA PHE A 366 15.01 -1.09 5.62
C PHE A 366 16.26 -0.27 5.38
N ASN A 367 16.13 1.05 5.26
CA ASN A 367 17.27 1.95 5.08
C ASN A 367 18.24 1.89 6.26
N ASN A 368 17.75 1.66 7.48
CA ASN A 368 18.58 1.45 8.67
C ASN A 368 19.48 0.22 8.57
N LEU A 369 19.08 -0.78 7.80
CA LEU A 369 19.85 -1.98 7.47
C LEU A 369 20.63 -1.86 6.15
N ASN A 370 20.72 -0.65 5.57
CA ASN A 370 21.35 -0.34 4.29
C ASN A 370 20.70 -1.07 3.09
N ILE A 371 19.40 -1.37 3.16
CA ILE A 371 18.62 -1.91 2.05
C ILE A 371 18.04 -0.72 1.27
N ASP A 372 18.10 -0.76 -0.07
CA ASP A 372 17.60 0.31 -0.93
C ASP A 372 16.08 0.34 -0.93
N ALA A 373 15.51 1.25 -0.16
CA ALA A 373 14.09 1.41 0.06
C ALA A 373 13.66 2.86 -0.10
N LEU A 374 12.46 3.08 -0.64
CA LEU A 374 11.81 4.39 -0.68
C LEU A 374 10.30 4.28 -0.46
N SER A 375 9.68 5.33 0.11
CA SER A 375 8.23 5.48 0.18
C SER A 375 7.73 6.42 -0.91
N PHE A 376 6.62 6.03 -1.54
CA PHE A 376 5.75 6.93 -2.28
C PHE A 376 4.72 7.51 -1.31
N CYS A 377 4.62 8.83 -1.29
CA CYS A 377 3.70 9.58 -0.46
C CYS A 377 3.16 10.78 -1.24
N HIS A 378 1.96 11.24 -0.90
CA HIS A 378 1.55 12.63 -1.14
C HIS A 378 1.58 13.31 0.21
N SER A 379 2.48 14.26 0.44
CA SER A 379 2.72 14.89 1.76
C SER A 379 1.54 15.78 2.23
N ASP A 380 0.31 15.30 2.07
CA ASP A 380 -0.92 15.95 2.53
C ASP A 380 -1.13 15.70 4.04
N LYS A 381 -0.62 16.59 4.86
CA LYS A 381 -0.77 16.53 6.32
C LYS A 381 -1.99 17.31 6.85
N THR A 382 -2.91 17.70 5.97
CA THR A 382 -4.04 18.56 6.37
C THR A 382 -5.06 17.85 7.26
N ARG A 383 -5.22 16.52 7.08
CA ARG A 383 -6.17 15.67 7.80
C ARG A 383 -5.50 14.48 8.50
N ILE A 384 -4.17 14.40 8.43
CA ILE A 384 -3.43 13.31 9.08
C ILE A 384 -3.80 13.21 10.55
N HIS A 385 -4.01 12.00 11.04
CA HIS A 385 -4.31 11.72 12.45
C HIS A 385 -5.54 12.44 13.00
N THR A 386 -6.52 12.71 12.14
CA THR A 386 -7.81 13.32 12.53
C THR A 386 -8.98 12.48 12.00
N PRO A 387 -10.19 12.62 12.59
CA PRO A 387 -11.39 11.96 12.08
C PRO A 387 -11.80 12.39 10.66
N GLU A 388 -11.25 13.49 10.16
CA GLU A 388 -11.50 14.03 8.83
C GLU A 388 -10.73 13.31 7.72
N ASP A 389 -9.79 12.39 8.04
CA ASP A 389 -9.16 11.52 7.04
C ASP A 389 -10.14 10.44 6.56
N THR A 390 -10.96 10.82 5.59
CA THR A 390 -12.04 10.01 5.03
C THR A 390 -11.88 9.76 3.54
N ILE A 391 -12.57 8.76 3.02
CA ILE A 391 -12.55 8.39 1.60
C ILE A 391 -13.00 9.52 0.64
N ASP A 392 -13.68 10.53 1.14
CA ASP A 392 -14.19 11.64 0.32
C ASP A 392 -13.07 12.50 -0.28
N TYR A 393 -11.89 12.44 0.32
CA TYR A 393 -10.71 13.20 -0.10
C TYR A 393 -9.73 12.38 -0.96
N ILE A 394 -10.07 11.12 -1.27
CA ILE A 394 -9.22 10.27 -2.11
C ILE A 394 -9.44 10.55 -3.59
N ASP A 395 -8.37 10.91 -4.28
CA ASP A 395 -8.32 11.08 -5.73
C ASP A 395 -7.69 9.87 -6.44
N THR A 396 -8.50 9.20 -7.25
CA THR A 396 -8.04 8.00 -8.00
C THR A 396 -7.10 8.35 -9.14
N SER A 397 -7.13 9.57 -9.69
CA SER A 397 -6.22 9.96 -10.77
C SER A 397 -4.78 10.12 -10.27
N SER A 398 -4.60 10.55 -9.03
CA SER A 398 -3.30 10.57 -8.35
C SER A 398 -2.77 9.16 -8.11
N ILE A 399 -3.66 8.21 -7.75
CA ILE A 399 -3.34 6.79 -7.62
C ILE A 399 -2.89 6.20 -8.96
N ASP A 400 -3.60 6.50 -10.07
CA ASP A 400 -3.22 6.05 -11.42
C ASP A 400 -1.85 6.61 -11.83
N THR A 401 -1.52 7.83 -11.40
CA THR A 401 -0.20 8.44 -11.66
C THR A 401 0.92 7.69 -10.93
N VAL A 402 0.73 7.35 -9.64
CA VAL A 402 1.67 6.52 -8.87
C VAL A 402 1.81 5.14 -9.52
N TYR A 403 0.69 4.50 -9.88
CA TYR A 403 0.72 3.18 -10.52
C TYR A 403 1.56 3.17 -11.79
N LYS A 404 1.41 4.15 -12.67
CA LYS A 404 2.15 4.23 -13.94
C LYS A 404 3.67 4.24 -13.74
N ILE A 405 4.16 4.92 -12.70
CA ILE A 405 5.58 4.97 -12.36
C ILE A 405 6.03 3.63 -11.80
N VAL A 406 5.30 3.13 -10.80
CA VAL A 406 5.62 1.90 -10.07
C VAL A 406 5.55 0.67 -10.97
N GLU A 407 4.53 0.59 -11.83
CA GLU A 407 4.39 -0.48 -12.83
C GLU A 407 5.62 -0.56 -13.74
N THR A 408 6.11 0.60 -14.21
CA THR A 408 7.28 0.67 -15.08
C THR A 408 8.53 0.15 -14.38
N GLU A 409 8.76 0.54 -13.12
CA GLU A 409 9.89 0.04 -12.32
C GLU A 409 9.78 -1.46 -12.08
N ILE A 410 8.64 -1.94 -11.59
CA ILE A 410 8.44 -3.37 -11.31
C ILE A 410 8.59 -4.22 -12.57
N LYS A 411 7.97 -3.79 -13.69
CA LYS A 411 8.09 -4.53 -14.95
C LYS A 411 9.53 -4.56 -15.45
N THR A 412 10.29 -3.51 -15.25
CA THR A 412 11.69 -3.43 -15.66
C THR A 412 12.60 -4.26 -14.77
N SER A 413 12.40 -4.20 -13.46
CA SER A 413 13.23 -4.87 -12.47
C SER A 413 12.90 -6.35 -12.27
N CYS A 414 11.64 -6.77 -12.53
CA CYS A 414 11.17 -8.10 -12.18
C CYS A 414 10.85 -8.99 -13.37
N TYR A 415 10.67 -8.47 -14.60
CA TYR A 415 10.23 -9.28 -15.74
C TYR A 415 11.19 -9.22 -16.92
N SER A 416 11.37 -10.36 -17.61
CA SER A 416 12.21 -10.46 -18.81
C SER A 416 11.71 -9.54 -19.92
N GLY A 417 12.62 -9.13 -20.81
CA GLY A 417 12.27 -8.36 -21.99
C GLY A 417 11.24 -9.07 -22.88
N LEU A 418 11.27 -10.41 -22.94
CA LEU A 418 10.31 -11.21 -23.68
C LEU A 418 8.91 -11.14 -23.04
N THR A 419 8.81 -11.27 -21.71
CA THR A 419 7.53 -11.14 -21.00
C THR A 419 6.93 -9.76 -21.23
N ARG A 420 7.73 -8.70 -21.03
CA ARG A 420 7.29 -7.31 -21.28
C ARG A 420 6.84 -7.10 -22.73
N PHE A 421 7.53 -7.69 -23.69
CA PHE A 421 7.13 -7.63 -25.10
C PHE A 421 5.78 -8.34 -25.32
N ILE A 422 5.58 -9.54 -24.80
CA ILE A 422 4.33 -10.32 -24.97
C ILE A 422 3.12 -9.54 -24.46
N TYR A 423 3.21 -8.90 -23.31
CA TYR A 423 2.10 -8.14 -22.70
C TYR A 423 1.99 -6.69 -23.20
N SER A 424 2.82 -6.25 -24.15
CA SER A 424 2.70 -4.92 -24.73
C SER A 424 1.65 -4.89 -25.85
N GLN A 425 0.83 -3.86 -25.92
CA GLN A 425 -0.11 -3.66 -27.04
C GLN A 425 0.60 -3.59 -28.40
N ASN A 426 1.82 -3.07 -28.43
CA ASN A 426 2.63 -2.99 -29.63
C ASN A 426 3.05 -4.38 -30.17
N SER A 427 3.20 -5.39 -29.31
CA SER A 427 3.58 -6.75 -29.73
C SER A 427 2.53 -7.38 -30.64
N ILE A 428 1.25 -7.30 -30.27
CA ILE A 428 0.15 -7.85 -31.04
C ILE A 428 0.10 -7.20 -32.42
N THR A 429 0.22 -5.88 -32.47
CA THR A 429 0.26 -5.12 -33.73
C THR A 429 1.44 -5.54 -34.59
N LEU A 430 2.65 -5.62 -34.02
CA LEU A 430 3.87 -6.01 -34.75
C LEU A 430 3.77 -7.43 -35.27
N ILE A 431 3.39 -8.40 -34.44
CA ILE A 431 3.24 -9.80 -34.83
C ILE A 431 2.18 -9.96 -35.92
N SER A 432 1.06 -9.22 -35.80
CA SER A 432 0.02 -9.22 -36.84
C SER A 432 0.50 -8.67 -38.16
N ILE A 433 1.26 -7.58 -38.17
CA ILE A 433 1.86 -7.01 -39.37
C ILE A 433 2.82 -8.01 -40.02
N VAL A 434 3.71 -8.65 -39.25
CA VAL A 434 4.64 -9.66 -39.75
C VAL A 434 3.88 -10.84 -40.37
N LEU A 435 2.81 -11.30 -39.71
CA LEU A 435 1.97 -12.39 -40.22
C LEU A 435 1.27 -12.00 -41.54
N ILE A 436 0.72 -10.80 -41.63
CA ILE A 436 0.11 -10.28 -42.88
C ILE A 436 1.13 -10.22 -44.00
N LEU A 437 2.32 -9.68 -43.74
CA LEU A 437 3.41 -9.61 -44.76
C LEU A 437 3.83 -10.98 -45.24
N LEU A 438 3.92 -11.99 -44.36
CA LEU A 438 4.21 -13.38 -44.72
C LEU A 438 3.11 -13.98 -45.58
N ILE A 439 1.83 -13.73 -45.27
CA ILE A 439 0.71 -14.19 -46.09
C ILE A 439 0.75 -13.56 -47.50
N ILE A 440 0.95 -12.24 -47.57
CA ILE A 440 1.09 -11.50 -48.83
C ILE A 440 2.25 -12.05 -49.65
N TRP A 441 3.42 -12.24 -49.01
CA TRP A 441 4.59 -12.83 -49.68
C TRP A 441 4.28 -14.24 -50.21
N GLY A 442 3.58 -15.07 -49.46
CA GLY A 442 3.12 -16.39 -49.89
C GLY A 442 2.20 -16.36 -51.10
N ILE A 443 1.27 -15.37 -51.15
CA ILE A 443 0.33 -15.19 -52.27
C ILE A 443 1.10 -14.79 -53.56
N PHE A 444 2.03 -13.85 -53.44
CA PHE A 444 2.75 -13.30 -54.63
C PHE A 444 4.03 -14.05 -54.96
N SER A 445 4.46 -15.02 -54.13
CA SER A 445 5.68 -15.81 -54.45
C SER A 445 5.42 -16.67 -55.70
N LYS A 446 6.34 -16.59 -56.67
CA LYS A 446 6.28 -17.37 -57.94
C LYS A 446 6.48 -18.89 -57.73
N ASN A 447 6.34 -19.40 -56.53
CA ASN A 447 6.53 -20.82 -56.23
C ASN A 447 5.28 -21.61 -56.67
N LYS A 448 5.40 -22.35 -57.79
CA LYS A 448 4.32 -23.13 -58.44
C LYS A 448 3.56 -24.08 -57.52
N PHE A 449 4.05 -24.36 -56.31
CA PHE A 449 3.43 -25.25 -55.33
C PHE A 449 2.41 -24.54 -54.41
N LEU A 450 2.51 -23.21 -54.27
CA LEU A 450 1.56 -22.38 -53.51
C LEU A 450 0.34 -21.98 -54.40
N LEU A 451 0.42 -22.22 -55.72
CA LEU A 451 -0.58 -21.82 -56.71
C LEU A 451 -1.22 -23.06 -57.37
N HIS A 452 -2.05 -23.83 -56.65
CA HIS A 452 -2.95 -24.74 -57.32
C HIS A 452 -4.26 -24.03 -57.64
N LYS A 453 -4.45 -23.75 -58.97
CA LYS A 453 -5.64 -23.29 -59.70
C LYS A 453 -6.79 -22.59 -58.90
N ASN A 454 -7.11 -21.40 -59.35
CA ASN A 454 -8.29 -20.52 -59.13
C ASN A 454 -9.06 -20.58 -57.78
N SER A 455 -9.29 -21.72 -57.17
CA SER A 455 -9.90 -21.85 -55.84
C SER A 455 -8.99 -21.39 -54.70
N SER A 456 -7.67 -21.61 -54.86
CA SER A 456 -6.70 -21.26 -53.79
C SER A 456 -6.52 -19.74 -53.63
N ILE A 457 -6.72 -18.94 -54.66
CA ILE A 457 -6.60 -17.47 -54.60
C ILE A 457 -7.77 -16.90 -53.81
N LEU A 458 -9.00 -17.40 -54.04
CA LEU A 458 -10.18 -16.95 -53.31
C LEU A 458 -10.07 -17.28 -51.80
N PHE A 459 -9.66 -18.50 -51.46
CA PHE A 459 -9.48 -18.91 -50.07
C PHE A 459 -8.37 -18.12 -49.36
N ARG A 460 -7.28 -17.77 -50.04
CA ARG A 460 -6.20 -16.93 -49.51
C ARG A 460 -6.65 -15.49 -49.30
N ALA A 461 -7.45 -14.94 -50.21
CA ALA A 461 -8.07 -13.63 -50.06
C ALA A 461 -9.02 -13.59 -48.88
N ILE A 462 -9.83 -14.63 -48.67
CA ILE A 462 -10.72 -14.75 -47.51
C ILE A 462 -9.91 -14.84 -46.20
N ALA A 463 -8.83 -15.62 -46.16
CA ALA A 463 -7.96 -15.72 -45.00
C ALA A 463 -7.28 -14.37 -44.67
N LEU A 464 -6.81 -13.64 -45.70
CA LEU A 464 -6.26 -12.31 -45.53
C LEU A 464 -7.28 -11.30 -44.98
N ILE A 465 -8.52 -11.34 -45.53
CA ILE A 465 -9.62 -10.49 -45.04
C ILE A 465 -9.94 -10.85 -43.57
N ALA A 466 -9.98 -12.14 -43.21
CA ALA A 466 -10.20 -12.57 -41.86
C ALA A 466 -9.15 -12.06 -40.87
N VAL A 467 -7.85 -12.10 -41.25
CA VAL A 467 -6.76 -11.58 -40.44
C VAL A 467 -6.84 -10.05 -40.31
N ILE A 468 -7.11 -9.33 -41.41
CA ILE A 468 -7.30 -7.88 -41.37
C ILE A 468 -8.50 -7.50 -40.50
N SER A 469 -9.64 -8.20 -40.67
CA SER A 469 -10.83 -8.00 -39.83
C SER A 469 -10.55 -8.27 -38.37
N ALA A 470 -9.82 -9.33 -38.07
CA ALA A 470 -9.39 -9.68 -36.70
C ALA A 470 -8.54 -8.57 -36.08
N THR A 471 -7.59 -8.01 -36.81
CA THR A 471 -6.76 -6.89 -36.34
C THR A 471 -7.61 -5.63 -36.09
N ILE A 472 -8.59 -5.34 -36.95
CA ILE A 472 -9.51 -4.20 -36.76
C ILE A 472 -10.40 -4.42 -35.53
N PHE A 473 -10.92 -5.64 -35.32
CA PHE A 473 -11.74 -5.97 -34.14
C PHE A 473 -10.93 -5.84 -32.84
N TYR A 474 -9.67 -6.24 -32.84
CA TYR A 474 -8.78 -6.07 -31.71
C TYR A 474 -8.55 -4.58 -31.37
N ILE A 475 -8.20 -3.76 -32.37
CA ILE A 475 -8.00 -2.31 -32.19
C ILE A 475 -9.26 -1.63 -31.61
N LYS A 476 -10.44 -2.19 -31.89
CA LYS A 476 -11.72 -1.71 -31.36
C LYS A 476 -12.15 -2.36 -30.03
N GLY A 477 -11.31 -3.19 -29.41
CA GLY A 477 -11.58 -3.84 -28.12
C GLY A 477 -12.51 -5.07 -28.19
N TYR A 478 -12.82 -5.61 -29.36
CA TYR A 478 -13.66 -6.80 -29.52
C TYR A 478 -12.85 -8.10 -29.56
N THR A 479 -12.26 -8.49 -28.40
CA THR A 479 -11.32 -9.62 -28.30
C THR A 479 -11.91 -10.98 -28.69
N SER A 480 -13.17 -11.26 -28.34
CA SER A 480 -13.86 -12.51 -28.71
C SER A 480 -14.10 -12.65 -30.22
N ALA A 481 -14.45 -11.55 -30.91
CA ALA A 481 -14.63 -11.54 -32.36
C ALA A 481 -13.29 -11.74 -33.09
N LEU A 482 -12.19 -11.23 -32.52
CA LEU A 482 -10.83 -11.43 -33.00
C LEU A 482 -10.46 -12.91 -32.99
N ILE A 483 -10.67 -13.64 -31.89
CA ILE A 483 -10.33 -15.05 -31.75
C ILE A 483 -11.10 -15.89 -32.76
N ILE A 484 -12.40 -15.65 -32.92
CA ILE A 484 -13.27 -16.34 -33.91
C ILE A 484 -12.77 -16.11 -35.34
N ALA A 485 -12.47 -14.85 -35.71
CA ALA A 485 -11.98 -14.50 -37.05
C ALA A 485 -10.62 -15.12 -37.36
N LEU A 486 -9.70 -15.21 -36.37
CA LEU A 486 -8.41 -15.88 -36.51
C LEU A 486 -8.58 -17.40 -36.66
N ILE A 487 -9.39 -18.06 -35.83
CA ILE A 487 -9.65 -19.50 -35.94
C ILE A 487 -10.24 -19.86 -37.32
N PHE A 488 -11.20 -19.04 -37.80
CA PHE A 488 -11.81 -19.24 -39.12
C PHE A 488 -10.83 -19.03 -40.26
N GLY A 489 -10.01 -17.97 -40.19
CA GLY A 489 -8.96 -17.71 -41.18
C GLY A 489 -7.90 -18.81 -41.24
N PHE A 490 -7.45 -19.34 -40.10
CA PHE A 490 -6.50 -20.44 -40.02
C PHE A 490 -7.09 -21.77 -40.50
N SER A 491 -8.31 -22.09 -40.12
CA SER A 491 -8.97 -23.33 -40.61
C SER A 491 -9.01 -23.39 -42.13
N ILE A 492 -9.24 -22.27 -42.80
CA ILE A 492 -9.25 -22.20 -44.25
C ILE A 492 -7.84 -22.38 -44.86
N ILE A 493 -6.78 -21.88 -44.22
CA ILE A 493 -5.39 -22.04 -44.68
C ILE A 493 -4.92 -23.50 -44.59
N PHE A 494 -5.39 -24.27 -43.62
CA PHE A 494 -4.99 -25.67 -43.39
C PHE A 494 -5.84 -26.68 -44.14
N ILE A 495 -7.04 -26.36 -44.62
CA ILE A 495 -7.94 -27.26 -45.37
C ILE A 495 -7.66 -27.20 -46.89
N THR A 496 -6.95 -26.19 -47.36
CA THR A 496 -6.57 -26.02 -48.78
C THR A 496 -5.09 -26.30 -49.01
#